data_e6ae8f24723a168851284d1c15c4c406
#
_entry.id   e6ae8f24723a168851284d1c15c4c406
#
_cell.length_a   1.000
_cell.length_b   1.000
_cell.length_c   1.000
_cell.angle_alpha   90.00
_cell.angle_beta   90.00
_cell.angle_gamma   90.00
#
_symmetry.space_group_name_H-M   'P 1'
#
loop_
_entity.id
_entity.type
_entity.pdbx_description
1 polymer ?
#
loop_
_entity_poly.entity_id
_entity_poly.type
_entity_poly.pdbx_seq_one_letter_code
_entity_poly.pdbx_strand_id
1 'polypeptide(L)'
;EELMASSHYGEHFARHWLDVARYADSAGFANDYARPNAWRYRDYVVRSFNNDKPYDRFVKEQVAGDEMDPDNPENLVATGFLRMGPWEQTGMSVFKETRQMWLDDVTDSVGQTFLAHAMQCAKCHDHKFDPVPTRDYYGMMAVFSTTQFAERKASFLPSESKLGFAGFRSLTQSKIAGYERQKKELAQKINRLKKAETGSAKVGDNGLDPGDEASQSRIFKNLIRHRIELDRIEPVTHSVFTGKTVSMKNVQGRLKMPQDPWGKGYLDPDVIYDGGSVYSQGDAVKPGGLSAAESLGGMEARSFPAGRGKRRLALAEWMVSEKNPLAARVMVNRIWSWHFGLGIAGN
;
A
#
# COMPACT_ATOMS: atom_id res chain seq x y z
N GLU A 1 1.88 -35.77 -6.44
CA GLU A 1 2.84 -35.21 -7.43
C GLU A 1 2.12 -34.50 -8.58
N GLU A 2 1.09 -35.11 -9.20
CA GLU A 2 0.35 -34.53 -10.34
C GLU A 2 -0.29 -33.16 -9.97
N LEU A 3 -0.93 -33.03 -8.82
CA LEU A 3 -1.53 -31.77 -8.35
C LEU A 3 -0.49 -30.69 -8.08
N MET A 4 0.68 -31.07 -7.56
CA MET A 4 1.77 -30.12 -7.29
C MET A 4 2.47 -29.64 -8.57
N ALA A 5 2.41 -30.42 -9.65
CA ALA A 5 2.93 -30.03 -10.96
C ALA A 5 1.95 -29.17 -11.77
N SER A 6 0.71 -29.03 -11.32
CA SER A 6 -0.31 -28.23 -11.98
C SER A 6 -0.07 -26.74 -11.77
N SER A 7 -0.27 -25.91 -12.81
CA SER A 7 -0.23 -24.44 -12.68
C SER A 7 -1.30 -23.90 -11.71
N HIS A 8 -2.38 -24.65 -11.48
CA HIS A 8 -3.44 -24.32 -10.52
C HIS A 8 -3.03 -24.51 -9.07
N TYR A 9 -1.89 -25.17 -8.79
CA TYR A 9 -1.32 -25.25 -7.44
C TYR A 9 -1.06 -23.85 -6.87
N GLY A 10 -0.34 -23.02 -7.63
CA GLY A 10 -0.08 -21.65 -7.22
C GLY A 10 -1.34 -20.79 -7.09
N GLU A 11 -2.33 -20.97 -7.97
CA GLU A 11 -3.61 -20.25 -7.86
C GLU A 11 -4.35 -20.63 -6.57
N HIS A 12 -4.36 -21.90 -6.21
CA HIS A 12 -4.99 -22.39 -4.98
C HIS A 12 -4.36 -21.81 -3.72
N PHE A 13 -3.03 -21.92 -3.59
CA PHE A 13 -2.34 -21.42 -2.39
C PHE A 13 -2.18 -19.90 -2.36
N ALA A 14 -2.07 -19.26 -3.52
CA ALA A 14 -2.05 -17.81 -3.62
C ALA A 14 -3.33 -17.18 -3.04
N ARG A 15 -4.49 -17.81 -3.22
CA ARG A 15 -5.76 -17.32 -2.65
C ARG A 15 -5.65 -17.15 -1.13
N HIS A 16 -5.12 -18.15 -0.44
CA HIS A 16 -4.93 -18.08 1.01
C HIS A 16 -3.93 -16.99 1.42
N TRP A 17 -2.85 -16.82 0.63
CA TRP A 17 -1.90 -15.74 0.90
C TRP A 17 -2.50 -14.37 0.63
N LEU A 18 -3.28 -14.22 -0.43
CA LEU A 18 -3.93 -12.96 -0.79
C LEU A 18 -4.97 -12.53 0.27
N ASP A 19 -5.65 -13.48 0.93
CA ASP A 19 -6.50 -13.22 2.09
C ASP A 19 -5.67 -12.67 3.26
N VAL A 20 -4.54 -13.30 3.58
CA VAL A 20 -3.61 -12.83 4.62
C VAL A 20 -3.06 -11.44 4.29
N ALA A 21 -2.71 -11.18 3.03
CA ALA A 21 -2.22 -9.90 2.54
C ALA A 21 -3.36 -8.85 2.42
N ARG A 22 -4.62 -9.24 2.59
CA ARG A 22 -5.81 -8.37 2.45
C ARG A 22 -5.92 -7.76 1.06
N TYR A 23 -5.61 -8.57 0.02
CA TYR A 23 -5.65 -8.13 -1.37
C TYR A 23 -7.00 -7.53 -1.75
N ALA A 24 -6.97 -6.36 -2.37
CA ALA A 24 -8.14 -5.72 -2.94
C ALA A 24 -7.78 -4.94 -4.22
N ASP A 25 -8.70 -4.97 -5.20
CA ASP A 25 -8.56 -4.23 -6.47
C ASP A 25 -8.92 -2.74 -6.36
N SER A 26 -9.30 -2.29 -5.16
CA SER A 26 -9.64 -0.88 -4.88
C SER A 26 -9.06 -0.41 -3.55
N ALA A 27 -9.03 0.91 -3.36
CA ALA A 27 -8.36 1.55 -2.24
C ALA A 27 -9.22 1.62 -0.96
N GLY A 28 -10.52 1.33 -1.04
CA GLY A 28 -11.46 1.51 0.05
C GLY A 28 -11.83 2.98 0.30
N PHE A 29 -12.48 3.25 1.42
CA PHE A 29 -13.04 4.55 1.80
C PHE A 29 -14.10 5.09 0.82
N ALA A 30 -14.48 6.35 1.00
CA ALA A 30 -15.63 6.94 0.31
C ALA A 30 -15.49 7.01 -1.22
N ASN A 31 -14.29 7.19 -1.75
CA ASN A 31 -14.07 7.28 -3.20
C ASN A 31 -13.75 5.94 -3.85
N ASP A 32 -13.23 5.02 -3.11
CA ASP A 32 -12.90 3.64 -3.54
C ASP A 32 -12.28 3.56 -4.93
N TYR A 33 -11.18 4.29 -5.13
CA TYR A 33 -10.47 4.29 -6.41
C TYR A 33 -9.85 2.93 -6.71
N ALA A 34 -9.98 2.51 -7.96
CA ALA A 34 -9.37 1.28 -8.44
C ALA A 34 -7.85 1.29 -8.25
N ARG A 35 -7.30 0.10 -7.97
CA ARG A 35 -5.86 -0.23 -7.97
C ARG A 35 -5.56 -1.01 -9.25
N PRO A 36 -5.42 -0.35 -10.40
CA PRO A 36 -5.44 -1.02 -11.70
C PRO A 36 -4.29 -2.02 -11.89
N ASN A 37 -3.18 -1.83 -11.17
CA ASN A 37 -2.01 -2.71 -11.24
C ASN A 37 -1.91 -3.71 -10.08
N ALA A 38 -2.90 -3.80 -9.20
CA ALA A 38 -2.90 -4.77 -8.10
C ALA A 38 -2.80 -6.22 -8.61
N TRP A 39 -3.35 -6.51 -9.80
CA TRP A 39 -3.25 -7.81 -10.44
C TRP A 39 -1.81 -8.31 -10.59
N ARG A 40 -0.82 -7.42 -10.77
CA ARG A 40 0.59 -7.81 -10.87
C ARG A 40 1.10 -8.43 -9.58
N TYR A 41 0.72 -7.86 -8.42
CA TYR A 41 1.04 -8.44 -7.12
C TYR A 41 0.33 -9.79 -6.92
N ARG A 42 -0.96 -9.92 -7.28
CA ARG A 42 -1.65 -11.22 -7.26
C ARG A 42 -0.89 -12.26 -8.08
N ASP A 43 -0.52 -11.92 -9.30
CA ASP A 43 0.18 -12.84 -10.20
C ASP A 43 1.61 -13.15 -9.72
N TYR A 44 2.28 -12.20 -9.05
CA TYR A 44 3.54 -12.44 -8.34
C TYR A 44 3.37 -13.53 -7.27
N VAL A 45 2.31 -13.45 -6.46
CA VAL A 45 2.04 -14.46 -5.42
C VAL A 45 1.80 -15.84 -6.06
N VAL A 46 0.98 -15.92 -7.10
CA VAL A 46 0.73 -17.17 -7.85
C VAL A 46 2.05 -17.76 -8.38
N ARG A 47 2.88 -16.95 -9.03
CA ARG A 47 4.19 -17.39 -9.55
C ARG A 47 5.13 -17.84 -8.44
N SER A 48 5.10 -17.17 -7.30
CA SER A 48 5.95 -17.52 -6.17
C SER A 48 5.65 -18.92 -5.64
N PHE A 49 4.38 -19.30 -5.53
CA PHE A 49 3.98 -20.66 -5.15
C PHE A 49 4.29 -21.70 -6.25
N ASN A 50 4.02 -21.39 -7.52
CA ASN A 50 4.30 -22.31 -8.63
C ASN A 50 5.81 -22.58 -8.83
N ASN A 51 6.65 -21.59 -8.48
CA ASN A 51 8.11 -21.71 -8.62
C ASN A 51 8.82 -22.14 -7.32
N ASP A 52 8.05 -22.56 -6.32
CA ASP A 52 8.59 -22.95 -5.00
C ASP A 52 9.57 -21.92 -4.44
N LYS A 53 9.20 -20.64 -4.50
CA LYS A 53 10.07 -19.55 -4.03
C LYS A 53 10.40 -19.73 -2.55
N PRO A 54 11.68 -19.70 -2.14
CA PRO A 54 12.06 -19.78 -0.73
C PRO A 54 11.33 -18.74 0.11
N TYR A 55 10.78 -19.17 1.25
CA TYR A 55 9.94 -18.31 2.09
C TYR A 55 10.66 -17.06 2.60
N ASP A 56 11.94 -17.20 2.96
CA ASP A 56 12.77 -16.06 3.38
C ASP A 56 12.88 -14.99 2.27
N ARG A 57 13.05 -15.43 1.02
CA ARG A 57 13.06 -14.53 -0.14
C ARG A 57 11.70 -13.91 -0.38
N PHE A 58 10.63 -14.70 -0.27
CA PHE A 58 9.26 -14.23 -0.43
C PHE A 58 8.89 -13.13 0.57
N VAL A 59 9.32 -13.26 1.84
CA VAL A 59 9.16 -12.23 2.87
C VAL A 59 9.96 -10.97 2.53
N LYS A 60 11.25 -11.13 2.23
CA LYS A 60 12.14 -9.99 1.93
C LYS A 60 11.68 -9.18 0.73
N GLU A 61 11.23 -9.84 -0.34
CA GLU A 61 10.73 -9.16 -1.53
C GLU A 61 9.47 -8.33 -1.24
N GLN A 62 8.53 -8.84 -0.44
CA GLN A 62 7.29 -8.14 -0.11
C GLN A 62 7.47 -6.96 0.82
N VAL A 63 8.39 -7.05 1.77
CA VAL A 63 8.63 -5.99 2.77
C VAL A 63 9.64 -4.96 2.26
N ALA A 64 10.61 -5.38 1.48
CA ALA A 64 11.77 -4.55 1.14
C ALA A 64 12.31 -4.76 -0.28
N GLY A 65 11.52 -5.27 -1.22
CA GLY A 65 11.98 -5.57 -2.58
C GLY A 65 12.63 -4.39 -3.29
N ASP A 66 12.06 -3.19 -3.14
CA ASP A 66 12.62 -1.95 -3.69
C ASP A 66 13.92 -1.48 -3.00
N GLU A 67 14.17 -1.88 -1.75
CA GLU A 67 15.44 -1.64 -1.04
C GLU A 67 16.49 -2.72 -1.34
N MET A 68 16.08 -3.91 -1.79
CA MET A 68 16.95 -5.00 -2.23
C MET A 68 17.53 -4.71 -3.62
N ASP A 69 16.65 -4.47 -4.58
CA ASP A 69 16.99 -4.18 -5.97
C ASP A 69 15.91 -3.28 -6.58
N PRO A 70 16.15 -1.96 -6.66
CA PRO A 70 15.17 -0.98 -7.13
C PRO A 70 14.88 -1.07 -8.62
N ASP A 71 15.69 -1.80 -9.40
CA ASP A 71 15.56 -1.94 -10.85
C ASP A 71 14.91 -3.28 -11.25
N ASN A 72 14.77 -4.21 -10.32
CA ASN A 72 14.13 -5.50 -10.56
C ASN A 72 12.60 -5.38 -10.57
N PRO A 73 11.92 -5.61 -11.70
CA PRO A 73 10.48 -5.46 -11.80
C PRO A 73 9.71 -6.36 -10.82
N GLU A 74 10.17 -7.59 -10.58
CA GLU A 74 9.49 -8.53 -9.68
C GLU A 74 9.58 -8.08 -8.22
N ASN A 75 10.73 -7.57 -7.80
CA ASN A 75 10.91 -6.99 -6.47
C ASN A 75 10.02 -5.77 -6.25
N LEU A 76 9.88 -4.92 -7.27
CA LEU A 76 8.97 -3.77 -7.20
C LEU A 76 7.51 -4.20 -7.13
N VAL A 77 7.11 -5.24 -7.86
CA VAL A 77 5.77 -5.80 -7.82
C VAL A 77 5.47 -6.42 -6.45
N ALA A 78 6.44 -7.12 -5.86
CA ALA A 78 6.30 -7.76 -4.56
C ALA A 78 5.96 -6.76 -3.45
N THR A 79 6.51 -5.54 -3.49
CA THR A 79 6.20 -4.48 -2.50
C THR A 79 4.76 -3.98 -2.57
N GLY A 80 3.98 -4.44 -3.55
CA GLY A 80 2.53 -4.30 -3.57
C GLY A 80 1.85 -4.76 -2.28
N PHE A 81 2.44 -5.72 -1.56
CA PHE A 81 2.00 -6.12 -0.22
C PHE A 81 1.77 -4.92 0.71
N LEU A 82 2.70 -3.98 0.75
CA LEU A 82 2.64 -2.77 1.59
C LEU A 82 1.53 -1.78 1.15
N ARG A 83 0.92 -2.02 -0.02
CA ARG A 83 -0.12 -1.19 -0.60
C ARG A 83 -1.52 -1.80 -0.51
N MET A 84 -1.67 -3.01 0.09
CA MET A 84 -2.96 -3.71 0.15
C MET A 84 -3.92 -3.15 1.20
N GLY A 85 -3.43 -2.48 2.23
CA GLY A 85 -4.26 -1.78 3.20
C GLY A 85 -5.12 -0.65 2.57
N PRO A 86 -6.20 -0.22 3.23
CA PRO A 86 -7.03 0.88 2.75
C PRO A 86 -6.25 2.19 2.73
N TRP A 87 -6.53 3.06 1.74
CA TRP A 87 -5.89 4.36 1.60
C TRP A 87 -6.91 5.44 1.25
N GLU A 88 -7.05 6.43 2.15
CA GLU A 88 -7.97 7.56 1.92
C GLU A 88 -7.40 8.52 0.88
N GLN A 89 -8.20 8.80 -0.15
CA GLN A 89 -7.82 9.65 -1.28
C GLN A 89 -8.76 10.84 -1.49
N THR A 90 -9.45 11.28 -0.44
CA THR A 90 -10.29 12.47 -0.54
C THR A 90 -9.55 13.72 -0.10
N GLY A 91 -9.82 14.84 -0.76
CA GLY A 91 -9.29 16.15 -0.35
C GLY A 91 -9.90 16.70 0.94
N MET A 92 -10.86 15.98 1.55
CA MET A 92 -11.53 16.39 2.80
C MET A 92 -10.82 15.80 4.04
N SER A 93 -9.95 14.81 3.87
CA SER A 93 -9.23 14.18 4.98
C SER A 93 -7.96 14.96 5.34
N VAL A 94 -7.64 14.99 6.62
CA VAL A 94 -6.37 15.56 7.11
C VAL A 94 -5.24 14.59 6.76
N PHE A 95 -4.26 15.04 5.99
CA PHE A 95 -3.18 14.20 5.50
C PHE A 95 -2.43 13.48 6.65
N LYS A 96 -2.13 14.20 7.74
CA LYS A 96 -1.41 13.65 8.89
C LYS A 96 -2.14 12.46 9.52
N GLU A 97 -3.46 12.52 9.62
CA GLU A 97 -4.29 11.42 10.13
C GLU A 97 -4.33 10.26 9.15
N THR A 98 -4.57 10.53 7.86
CA THR A 98 -4.57 9.49 6.81
C THR A 98 -3.22 8.78 6.74
N ARG A 99 -2.14 9.53 6.86
CA ARG A 99 -0.79 8.98 6.88
C ARG A 99 -0.58 8.07 8.10
N GLN A 100 -1.03 8.51 9.28
CA GLN A 100 -0.95 7.71 10.50
C GLN A 100 -1.80 6.44 10.39
N MET A 101 -3.00 6.52 9.84
CA MET A 101 -3.84 5.34 9.61
C MET A 101 -3.11 4.29 8.75
N TRP A 102 -2.37 4.71 7.73
CA TRP A 102 -1.58 3.77 6.95
C TRP A 102 -0.37 3.23 7.72
N LEU A 103 0.33 4.04 8.50
CA LEU A 103 1.45 3.58 9.34
C LEU A 103 0.98 2.55 10.37
N ASP A 104 -0.17 2.79 11.00
CA ASP A 104 -0.81 1.86 11.93
C ASP A 104 -1.16 0.56 11.22
N ASP A 105 -1.79 0.66 10.06
CA ASP A 105 -2.24 -0.48 9.27
C ASP A 105 -1.08 -1.35 8.77
N VAL A 106 -0.03 -0.76 8.21
CA VAL A 106 1.12 -1.52 7.70
C VAL A 106 1.91 -2.17 8.84
N THR A 107 2.05 -1.49 9.98
CA THR A 107 2.71 -2.03 11.17
C THR A 107 1.97 -3.25 11.70
N ASP A 108 0.67 -3.14 11.87
CA ASP A 108 -0.20 -4.23 12.32
C ASP A 108 -0.25 -5.37 11.31
N SER A 109 -0.36 -5.06 10.01
CA SER A 109 -0.39 -6.05 8.94
C SER A 109 0.89 -6.89 8.89
N VAL A 110 2.06 -6.26 9.00
CA VAL A 110 3.35 -6.96 9.02
C VAL A 110 3.46 -7.80 10.30
N GLY A 111 3.06 -7.26 11.45
CA GLY A 111 3.01 -7.98 12.72
C GLY A 111 2.14 -9.23 12.64
N GLN A 112 0.90 -9.10 12.19
CA GLN A 112 -0.03 -10.23 12.05
C GLN A 112 0.42 -11.23 10.99
N THR A 113 0.90 -10.74 9.84
CA THR A 113 1.23 -11.60 8.70
C THR A 113 2.45 -12.46 8.97
N PHE A 114 3.51 -11.88 9.51
CA PHE A 114 4.80 -12.58 9.61
C PHE A 114 5.15 -13.01 11.04
N LEU A 115 4.57 -12.35 12.06
CA LEU A 115 4.92 -12.59 13.46
C LEU A 115 3.74 -13.10 14.30
N ALA A 116 2.52 -13.20 13.72
CA ALA A 116 1.27 -13.58 14.38
C ALA A 116 0.89 -12.70 15.58
N HIS A 117 1.29 -11.45 15.59
CA HIS A 117 0.95 -10.49 16.64
C HIS A 117 0.11 -9.35 16.09
N ALA A 118 -1.10 -9.18 16.65
CA ALA A 118 -1.91 -7.99 16.44
C ALA A 118 -1.32 -6.85 17.26
N MET A 119 -0.83 -5.80 16.60
CA MET A 119 -0.05 -4.78 17.26
C MET A 119 -0.84 -3.53 17.63
N GLN A 120 -2.05 -3.35 17.11
CA GLN A 120 -2.81 -2.10 17.25
C GLN A 120 -3.10 -1.70 18.71
N CYS A 121 -3.32 -2.66 19.61
CA CYS A 121 -3.52 -2.35 21.03
C CYS A 121 -2.31 -1.68 21.66
N ALA A 122 -1.11 -2.05 21.21
CA ALA A 122 0.16 -1.51 21.70
C ALA A 122 0.43 -0.05 21.27
N LYS A 123 -0.41 0.50 20.39
CA LYS A 123 -0.36 1.92 20.01
C LYS A 123 -0.63 2.87 21.19
N CYS A 124 -1.54 2.51 22.10
CA CYS A 124 -1.96 3.41 23.20
C CYS A 124 -1.42 3.01 24.57
N HIS A 125 -1.16 1.72 24.79
CA HIS A 125 -0.65 1.13 26.02
C HIS A 125 0.01 -0.21 25.71
N ASP A 126 0.84 -0.73 26.57
CA ASP A 126 1.42 -2.06 26.40
C ASP A 126 0.32 -3.11 26.17
N HIS A 127 0.55 -4.04 25.21
CA HIS A 127 -0.45 -5.02 24.87
C HIS A 127 -0.83 -5.86 26.09
N LYS A 128 -2.16 -6.09 26.28
CA LYS A 128 -2.66 -6.68 27.53
C LYS A 128 -2.22 -8.14 27.71
N PHE A 129 -2.13 -8.89 26.63
CA PHE A 129 -1.91 -10.34 26.68
C PHE A 129 -0.56 -10.74 26.09
N ASP A 130 -0.19 -10.12 24.95
CA ASP A 130 1.06 -10.42 24.26
C ASP A 130 2.19 -9.56 24.77
N PRO A 131 3.45 -10.04 24.76
CA PRO A 131 4.59 -9.29 25.23
C PRO A 131 5.03 -8.24 24.18
N VAL A 132 4.15 -7.31 23.85
CA VAL A 132 4.36 -6.21 22.90
C VAL A 132 4.22 -4.88 23.62
N PRO A 133 5.31 -4.29 24.12
CA PRO A 133 5.31 -2.96 24.70
C PRO A 133 4.95 -1.89 23.65
N THR A 134 4.39 -0.79 24.08
CA THR A 134 4.14 0.40 23.23
C THR A 134 5.39 0.85 22.50
N ARG A 135 6.56 0.78 23.11
CA ARG A 135 7.85 1.12 22.52
C ARG A 135 8.17 0.23 21.29
N ASP A 136 7.89 -1.06 21.35
CA ASP A 136 8.12 -2.00 20.23
C ASP A 136 7.18 -1.70 19.06
N TYR A 137 5.91 -1.38 19.36
CA TYR A 137 4.96 -0.92 18.35
C TYR A 137 5.50 0.28 17.56
N TYR A 138 5.92 1.33 18.28
CA TYR A 138 6.47 2.53 17.62
C TYR A 138 7.85 2.28 17.01
N GLY A 139 8.64 1.36 17.53
CA GLY A 139 9.88 0.89 16.90
C GLY A 139 9.63 0.24 15.54
N MET A 140 8.65 -0.65 15.44
CA MET A 140 8.23 -1.24 14.16
C MET A 140 7.61 -0.19 13.23
N MET A 141 6.76 0.70 13.75
CA MET A 141 6.18 1.80 12.96
C MET A 141 7.28 2.71 12.38
N ALA A 142 8.33 2.99 13.14
CA ALA A 142 9.47 3.80 12.70
C ALA A 142 10.23 3.17 11.52
N VAL A 143 10.16 1.85 11.33
CA VAL A 143 10.70 1.20 10.13
C VAL A 143 9.99 1.71 8.87
N PHE A 144 8.67 1.96 8.95
CA PHE A 144 7.83 2.39 7.84
C PHE A 144 7.69 3.91 7.69
N SER A 145 8.14 4.71 8.67
CA SER A 145 8.03 6.17 8.64
C SER A 145 8.69 6.80 7.41
N THR A 146 9.74 6.18 6.88
CA THR A 146 10.42 6.62 5.65
C THR A 146 9.83 6.04 4.37
N THR A 147 8.79 5.22 4.45
CA THR A 147 8.19 4.53 3.29
C THR A 147 7.11 5.39 2.67
N GLN A 148 7.18 5.61 1.38
CA GLN A 148 6.24 6.42 0.61
C GLN A 148 5.67 5.62 -0.55
N PHE A 149 4.44 5.96 -0.98
CA PHE A 149 3.78 5.34 -2.12
C PHE A 149 4.29 5.87 -3.45
N ALA A 150 4.46 4.97 -4.42
CA ALA A 150 4.64 5.35 -5.82
C ALA A 150 4.16 4.25 -6.77
N GLU A 151 3.58 4.66 -7.89
CA GLU A 151 3.48 3.82 -9.08
C GLU A 151 4.82 3.89 -9.80
N ARG A 152 5.62 2.82 -9.65
CA ARG A 152 6.98 2.74 -10.19
C ARG A 152 6.98 2.07 -11.55
N LYS A 153 7.89 2.52 -12.43
CA LYS A 153 8.15 1.84 -13.70
C LYS A 153 8.67 0.43 -13.41
N ALA A 154 7.98 -0.56 -13.95
CA ALA A 154 8.36 -1.96 -13.85
C ALA A 154 7.96 -2.64 -15.17
N SER A 155 8.93 -3.05 -15.96
CA SER A 155 8.68 -3.76 -17.21
C SER A 155 7.79 -4.97 -16.98
N PHE A 156 6.93 -5.28 -17.94
CA PHE A 156 6.16 -6.52 -17.88
C PHE A 156 7.09 -7.72 -17.97
N LEU A 157 6.86 -8.70 -17.10
CA LEU A 157 7.56 -9.98 -17.14
C LEU A 157 7.05 -10.82 -18.31
N PRO A 158 7.86 -11.73 -18.88
CA PRO A 158 7.42 -12.62 -19.95
C PRO A 158 6.20 -13.47 -19.59
N SER A 159 6.02 -13.77 -18.30
CA SER A 159 4.90 -14.55 -17.77
C SER A 159 3.62 -13.72 -17.54
N GLU A 160 3.67 -12.39 -17.63
CA GLU A 160 2.50 -11.53 -17.46
C GLU A 160 1.70 -11.43 -18.76
N SER A 161 0.43 -11.84 -18.72
CA SER A 161 -0.46 -11.81 -19.88
C SER A 161 -0.82 -10.37 -20.26
N LYS A 162 -0.69 -10.06 -21.56
CA LYS A 162 -1.13 -8.79 -22.16
C LYS A 162 -2.40 -8.96 -22.99
N LEU A 163 -3.09 -10.09 -22.84
CA LEU A 163 -4.31 -10.39 -23.55
C LEU A 163 -5.38 -9.34 -23.24
N GLY A 164 -6.02 -8.81 -24.26
CA GLY A 164 -7.09 -7.81 -24.11
C GLY A 164 -6.62 -6.37 -23.87
N PHE A 165 -5.32 -6.09 -23.72
CA PHE A 165 -4.82 -4.73 -23.46
C PHE A 165 -5.23 -3.72 -24.53
N ALA A 166 -5.21 -4.10 -25.82
CA ALA A 166 -5.59 -3.20 -26.91
C ALA A 166 -7.08 -2.82 -26.84
N GLY A 167 -7.95 -3.79 -26.61
CA GLY A 167 -9.38 -3.56 -26.45
C GLY A 167 -9.71 -2.71 -25.22
N PHE A 168 -9.07 -3.01 -24.08
CA PHE A 168 -9.22 -2.22 -22.86
C PHE A 168 -8.77 -0.77 -23.05
N ARG A 169 -7.63 -0.54 -23.74
CA ARG A 169 -7.11 0.79 -24.07
C ARG A 169 -8.13 1.56 -24.90
N SER A 170 -8.61 0.98 -26.00
CA SER A 170 -9.57 1.61 -26.90
C SER A 170 -10.86 2.00 -26.17
N LEU A 171 -11.43 1.10 -25.38
CA LEU A 171 -12.64 1.35 -24.61
C LEU A 171 -12.44 2.48 -23.59
N THR A 172 -11.36 2.43 -22.82
CA THR A 172 -11.08 3.42 -21.77
C THR A 172 -10.79 4.79 -22.37
N GLN A 173 -10.02 4.86 -23.46
CA GLN A 173 -9.78 6.13 -24.18
C GLN A 173 -11.06 6.72 -24.76
N SER A 174 -11.98 5.89 -25.28
CA SER A 174 -13.30 6.34 -25.75
C SER A 174 -14.11 6.97 -24.62
N LYS A 175 -14.12 6.38 -23.42
CA LYS A 175 -14.79 6.94 -22.24
C LYS A 175 -14.16 8.30 -21.86
N ILE A 176 -12.82 8.38 -21.80
CA ILE A 176 -12.10 9.63 -21.51
C ILE A 176 -12.49 10.72 -22.51
N ALA A 177 -12.46 10.41 -23.82
CA ALA A 177 -12.84 11.34 -24.88
C ALA A 177 -14.30 11.83 -24.72
N GLY A 178 -15.21 10.94 -24.30
CA GLY A 178 -16.60 11.30 -23.98
C GLY A 178 -16.70 12.31 -22.86
N TYR A 179 -16.00 12.09 -21.75
CA TYR A 179 -15.99 13.02 -20.61
C TYR A 179 -15.25 14.33 -20.92
N GLU A 180 -14.21 14.32 -21.75
CA GLU A 180 -13.55 15.58 -22.19
C GLU A 180 -14.49 16.42 -23.06
N ARG A 181 -15.34 15.81 -23.94
CA ARG A 181 -16.38 16.52 -24.66
C ARG A 181 -17.40 17.17 -23.72
N GLN A 182 -17.94 16.40 -22.76
CA GLN A 182 -18.88 16.93 -21.75
C GLN A 182 -18.27 18.09 -20.95
N LYS A 183 -16.99 17.98 -20.55
CA LYS A 183 -16.25 19.05 -19.88
C LYS A 183 -16.18 20.33 -20.72
N LYS A 184 -15.89 20.18 -22.01
CA LYS A 184 -15.83 21.31 -22.96
C LYS A 184 -17.20 21.98 -23.15
N GLU A 185 -18.25 21.18 -23.30
CA GLU A 185 -19.64 21.67 -23.42
C GLU A 185 -20.07 22.44 -22.18
N LEU A 186 -19.81 21.90 -20.99
CA LEU A 186 -20.10 22.57 -19.72
C LEU A 186 -19.30 23.88 -19.58
N ALA A 187 -18.03 23.91 -19.93
CA ALA A 187 -17.19 25.09 -19.90
C ALA A 187 -17.73 26.17 -20.87
N GLN A 188 -18.23 25.79 -22.05
CA GLN A 188 -18.88 26.71 -23.00
C GLN A 188 -20.19 27.26 -22.43
N LYS A 189 -21.01 26.43 -21.77
CA LYS A 189 -22.24 26.88 -21.08
C LYS A 189 -21.92 27.93 -20.02
N ILE A 190 -20.94 27.66 -19.15
CA ILE A 190 -20.47 28.56 -18.10
C ILE A 190 -20.03 29.91 -18.70
N ASN A 191 -19.22 29.87 -19.75
CA ASN A 191 -18.73 31.08 -20.39
C ASN A 191 -19.86 31.92 -21.04
N ARG A 192 -20.90 31.27 -21.58
CA ARG A 192 -22.09 31.97 -22.09
C ARG A 192 -22.87 32.66 -20.98
N LEU A 193 -23.09 31.94 -19.84
CA LEU A 193 -23.78 32.47 -18.68
C LEU A 193 -23.04 33.66 -18.10
N LYS A 194 -21.75 33.59 -17.90
CA LYS A 194 -20.92 34.72 -17.42
C LYS A 194 -20.95 35.92 -18.32
N LYS A 195 -21.06 35.77 -19.65
CA LYS A 195 -21.20 36.87 -20.60
C LYS A 195 -22.58 37.47 -20.58
N ALA A 196 -23.62 36.69 -20.25
CA ALA A 196 -25.01 37.20 -20.19
C ALA A 196 -25.29 37.92 -18.86
N GLU A 197 -24.57 37.66 -17.79
CA GLU A 197 -24.74 38.22 -16.43
C GLU A 197 -24.18 39.63 -16.25
N THR A 198 -23.66 40.29 -17.28
CA THR A 198 -23.31 41.72 -17.20
C THR A 198 -24.50 42.61 -16.90
N GLY A 199 -25.68 42.04 -16.54
CA GLY A 199 -26.92 42.78 -16.36
C GLY A 199 -27.91 42.27 -15.29
N SER A 200 -27.50 41.71 -14.18
CA SER A 200 -28.32 41.36 -12.98
C SER A 200 -28.66 39.86 -12.79
N ALA A 201 -28.31 39.39 -11.68
CA ALA A 201 -28.76 38.35 -10.74
C ALA A 201 -27.60 37.45 -10.27
N LYS A 202 -27.44 37.34 -8.95
CA LYS A 202 -26.41 36.52 -8.29
C LYS A 202 -26.67 35.05 -8.57
N VAL A 203 -25.99 34.50 -9.55
CA VAL A 203 -25.64 33.06 -9.58
C VAL A 203 -24.39 32.91 -8.70
N GLY A 204 -24.24 31.82 -7.98
CA GLY A 204 -23.15 31.62 -7.05
C GLY A 204 -21.77 32.05 -7.60
N ASP A 205 -20.77 32.26 -6.75
CA ASP A 205 -19.45 32.83 -7.08
C ASP A 205 -18.75 32.25 -8.31
N ASN A 206 -19.17 31.06 -8.78
CA ASN A 206 -18.65 30.34 -9.94
C ASN A 206 -19.56 30.35 -11.19
N GLY A 207 -20.74 30.97 -11.12
CA GLY A 207 -21.68 31.06 -12.26
C GLY A 207 -22.38 29.74 -12.61
N LEU A 208 -22.46 28.81 -11.69
CA LEU A 208 -23.05 27.49 -11.87
C LEU A 208 -24.34 27.33 -11.05
N ASP A 209 -25.34 26.69 -11.64
CA ASP A 209 -26.43 26.12 -10.84
C ASP A 209 -25.98 24.81 -10.14
N PRO A 210 -26.72 24.35 -9.11
CA PRO A 210 -26.35 23.12 -8.38
C PRO A 210 -26.24 21.86 -9.26
N GLY A 211 -27.01 21.81 -10.36
CA GLY A 211 -26.95 20.70 -11.32
C GLY A 211 -25.68 20.72 -12.17
N ASP A 212 -25.23 21.92 -12.55
CA ASP A 212 -23.95 22.10 -13.27
C ASP A 212 -22.75 21.81 -12.39
N GLU A 213 -22.77 22.21 -11.10
CA GLU A 213 -21.73 21.90 -10.13
C GLU A 213 -21.61 20.37 -9.91
N ALA A 214 -22.74 19.69 -9.72
CA ALA A 214 -22.77 18.24 -9.59
C ALA A 214 -22.24 17.56 -10.86
N SER A 215 -22.59 18.06 -12.04
CA SER A 215 -22.10 17.55 -13.33
C SER A 215 -20.61 17.78 -13.49
N GLN A 216 -20.08 18.95 -13.11
CA GLN A 216 -18.65 19.25 -13.14
C GLN A 216 -17.86 18.28 -12.23
N SER A 217 -18.35 18.08 -11.01
CA SER A 217 -17.73 17.17 -10.05
C SER A 217 -17.72 15.73 -10.56
N ARG A 218 -18.83 15.27 -11.14
CA ARG A 218 -18.96 13.93 -11.74
C ARG A 218 -18.00 13.72 -12.92
N ILE A 219 -17.95 14.69 -13.84
CA ILE A 219 -17.04 14.66 -15.00
C ILE A 219 -15.58 14.57 -14.52
N PHE A 220 -15.20 15.42 -13.56
CA PHE A 220 -13.86 15.44 -13.00
C PHE A 220 -13.47 14.08 -12.37
N LYS A 221 -14.32 13.53 -11.51
CA LYS A 221 -14.09 12.24 -10.88
C LYS A 221 -13.96 11.10 -11.90
N ASN A 222 -14.82 11.06 -12.93
CA ASN A 222 -14.77 10.03 -13.94
C ASN A 222 -13.53 10.14 -14.83
N LEU A 223 -13.10 11.35 -15.17
CA LEU A 223 -11.84 11.55 -15.89
C LEU A 223 -10.64 11.03 -15.10
N ILE A 224 -10.59 11.32 -13.79
CA ILE A 224 -9.54 10.78 -12.91
C ILE A 224 -9.57 9.24 -12.89
N ARG A 225 -10.75 8.65 -12.64
CA ARG A 225 -10.93 7.19 -12.62
C ARG A 225 -10.42 6.53 -13.88
N HIS A 226 -10.90 6.95 -15.04
CA HIS A 226 -10.51 6.33 -16.31
C HIS A 226 -9.03 6.55 -16.68
N ARG A 227 -8.43 7.67 -16.24
CA ARG A 227 -6.99 7.88 -16.41
C ARG A 227 -6.17 6.96 -15.52
N ILE A 228 -6.60 6.73 -14.28
CA ILE A 228 -5.98 5.75 -13.37
C ILE A 228 -6.13 4.33 -13.93
N GLU A 229 -7.31 3.98 -14.45
CA GLU A 229 -7.57 2.66 -15.05
C GLU A 229 -6.60 2.32 -16.20
N LEU A 230 -6.12 3.32 -16.97
CA LEU A 230 -5.12 3.08 -18.02
C LEU A 230 -3.80 2.53 -17.48
N ASP A 231 -3.49 2.73 -16.21
CA ASP A 231 -2.28 2.19 -15.60
C ASP A 231 -2.25 0.65 -15.60
N ARG A 232 -3.43 0.01 -15.70
CA ARG A 232 -3.56 -1.46 -15.81
C ARG A 232 -2.75 -2.05 -16.97
N ILE A 233 -2.62 -1.30 -18.05
CA ILE A 233 -1.97 -1.71 -19.29
C ILE A 233 -0.64 -1.00 -19.54
N GLU A 234 -0.16 -0.24 -18.58
CA GLU A 234 1.15 0.41 -18.61
C GLU A 234 2.17 -0.41 -17.80
N PRO A 235 3.48 -0.34 -18.17
CA PRO A 235 4.54 -1.03 -17.45
C PRO A 235 4.88 -0.32 -16.12
N VAL A 236 3.89 -0.25 -15.25
CA VAL A 236 3.99 0.32 -13.91
C VAL A 236 3.41 -0.63 -12.88
N THR A 237 3.80 -0.48 -11.63
CA THR A 237 3.28 -1.28 -10.52
C THR A 237 3.02 -0.42 -9.30
N HIS A 238 2.01 -0.82 -8.52
CA HIS A 238 1.81 -0.31 -7.16
C HIS A 238 2.98 -0.73 -6.29
N SER A 239 3.83 0.22 -5.93
CA SER A 239 5.04 -0.02 -5.18
C SER A 239 5.25 1.10 -4.16
N VAL A 240 6.39 1.08 -3.52
CA VAL A 240 6.83 2.06 -2.55
C VAL A 240 8.25 2.54 -2.88
N PHE A 241 8.68 3.59 -2.19
CA PHE A 241 10.07 4.01 -2.16
C PHE A 241 10.44 4.52 -0.77
N THR A 242 11.71 4.58 -0.48
CA THR A 242 12.22 5.15 0.78
C THR A 242 12.59 6.60 0.57
N GLY A 243 11.97 7.51 1.33
CA GLY A 243 12.17 8.95 1.17
C GLY A 243 11.17 9.78 1.95
N LYS A 244 11.06 11.06 1.59
CA LYS A 244 10.12 12.01 2.16
C LYS A 244 8.83 12.10 1.35
N THR A 245 7.73 12.37 2.01
CA THR A 245 6.48 12.75 1.35
C THR A 245 6.63 14.10 0.67
N VAL A 246 6.43 14.15 -0.64
CA VAL A 246 6.54 15.38 -1.44
C VAL A 246 5.31 16.28 -1.27
N SER A 247 4.15 15.68 -1.03
CA SER A 247 2.89 16.40 -0.89
C SER A 247 2.14 15.91 0.35
N MET A 248 1.75 16.84 1.20
CA MET A 248 0.90 16.57 2.36
C MET A 248 -0.61 16.70 2.01
N LYS A 249 -0.97 16.36 0.79
CA LYS A 249 -2.36 16.31 0.34
C LYS A 249 -2.70 14.87 -0.06
N ASN A 250 -3.91 14.46 0.24
CA ASN A 250 -4.44 13.21 -0.31
C ASN A 250 -4.58 13.36 -1.82
N VAL A 251 -3.98 12.44 -2.57
CA VAL A 251 -3.81 12.55 -4.01
C VAL A 251 -4.74 11.58 -4.72
N GLN A 252 -5.50 12.12 -5.66
CA GLN A 252 -6.36 11.37 -6.57
C GLN A 252 -5.65 11.22 -7.91
N GLY A 253 -4.72 10.30 -8.01
CA GLY A 253 -3.98 10.07 -9.25
C GLY A 253 -2.72 9.26 -9.05
N ARG A 254 -1.97 9.10 -10.15
CA ARG A 254 -0.71 8.37 -10.12
C ARG A 254 0.30 9.08 -9.20
N LEU A 255 0.76 8.36 -8.19
CA LEU A 255 1.81 8.81 -7.30
C LEU A 255 3.17 8.52 -7.95
N LYS A 256 4.02 9.54 -8.08
CA LYS A 256 5.33 9.41 -8.71
C LYS A 256 6.42 9.53 -7.65
N MET A 257 7.40 8.63 -7.74
CA MET A 257 8.63 8.80 -7.00
C MET A 257 9.37 10.05 -7.51
N PRO A 258 9.82 10.97 -6.63
CA PRO A 258 10.59 12.14 -7.03
C PRO A 258 12.01 11.73 -7.50
N GLN A 259 12.66 12.59 -8.28
CA GLN A 259 14.06 12.36 -8.69
C GLN A 259 15.02 12.33 -7.49
N ASP A 260 14.80 13.22 -6.51
CA ASP A 260 15.47 13.17 -5.22
C ASP A 260 14.48 12.81 -4.11
N PRO A 261 14.43 11.54 -3.70
CA PRO A 261 13.52 11.08 -2.64
C PRO A 261 13.76 11.73 -1.29
N TRP A 262 14.93 12.31 -1.07
CA TRP A 262 15.33 12.93 0.20
C TRP A 262 15.36 14.46 0.15
N GLY A 263 15.00 15.05 -0.96
CA GLY A 263 14.93 16.50 -1.16
C GLY A 263 13.85 17.18 -0.30
N LYS A 264 13.02 18.01 -0.95
CA LYS A 264 11.90 18.68 -0.27
C LYS A 264 10.82 17.67 0.10
N GLY A 265 10.23 17.81 1.30
CA GLY A 265 9.12 16.99 1.74
C GLY A 265 9.05 16.85 3.25
N TYR A 266 7.98 16.20 3.70
CA TYR A 266 7.74 15.87 5.09
C TYR A 266 8.25 14.47 5.39
N LEU A 267 8.77 14.28 6.59
CA LEU A 267 9.14 12.98 7.16
C LEU A 267 8.42 12.83 8.49
N ASP A 268 7.81 11.67 8.68
CA ASP A 268 7.16 11.34 9.94
C ASP A 268 8.22 11.23 11.04
N PRO A 269 7.99 11.79 12.23
CA PRO A 269 8.93 11.68 13.35
C PRO A 269 8.91 10.25 13.91
N ASP A 270 10.08 9.76 14.30
CA ASP A 270 10.23 8.47 14.99
C ASP A 270 10.02 8.69 16.50
N VAL A 271 8.75 8.78 16.94
CA VAL A 271 8.36 9.06 18.34
C VAL A 271 7.21 8.17 18.79
N ILE A 272 7.05 8.01 20.08
CA ILE A 272 5.82 7.49 20.69
C ILE A 272 4.77 8.61 20.61
N TYR A 273 3.54 8.24 20.24
CA TYR A 273 2.41 9.14 20.33
C TYR A 273 1.62 8.84 21.62
N ASP A 274 1.59 9.79 22.56
CA ASP A 274 0.89 9.61 23.82
C ASP A 274 -0.60 9.37 23.61
N GLY A 275 -1.10 8.28 24.18
CA GLY A 275 -2.47 7.81 23.97
C GLY A 275 -2.80 7.49 22.50
N GLY A 276 -1.80 7.28 21.65
CA GLY A 276 -1.96 6.98 20.23
C GLY A 276 -2.31 8.19 19.34
N SER A 277 -2.28 9.41 19.87
CA SER A 277 -2.65 10.61 19.13
C SER A 277 -1.47 11.20 18.34
N VAL A 278 -1.60 11.34 17.03
CA VAL A 278 -0.58 11.97 16.16
C VAL A 278 -0.26 13.41 16.53
N TYR A 279 -1.08 14.04 17.36
CA TYR A 279 -0.91 15.42 17.82
C TYR A 279 -0.19 15.50 19.17
N SER A 280 0.04 14.35 19.87
CA SER A 280 0.73 14.28 21.14
C SER A 280 2.02 13.48 21.01
N GLN A 281 3.12 14.17 20.74
CA GLN A 281 4.42 13.55 20.57
C GLN A 281 5.11 13.39 21.92
N GLY A 282 5.47 12.15 22.26
CA GLY A 282 6.25 11.80 23.45
C GLY A 282 7.70 11.47 23.09
N ASP A 283 8.25 10.44 23.73
CA ASP A 283 9.66 10.04 23.63
C ASP A 283 10.04 9.60 22.20
N ALA A 284 11.28 9.91 21.82
CA ALA A 284 11.88 9.39 20.60
C ALA A 284 12.09 7.87 20.66
N VAL A 285 11.89 7.21 19.53
CA VAL A 285 12.14 5.77 19.37
C VAL A 285 13.12 5.52 18.23
N LYS A 286 13.78 4.36 18.25
CA LYS A 286 14.59 3.87 17.14
C LYS A 286 13.81 2.81 16.37
N PRO A 287 13.99 2.70 15.04
CA PRO A 287 13.47 1.58 14.28
C PRO A 287 13.92 0.25 14.90
N GLY A 288 13.01 -0.71 15.03
CA GLY A 288 13.31 -1.99 15.70
C GLY A 288 12.23 -3.04 15.43
N GLY A 289 12.52 -4.28 15.86
CA GLY A 289 11.58 -5.39 15.89
C GLY A 289 10.91 -5.55 17.25
N LEU A 290 10.38 -6.75 17.52
CA LEU A 290 9.77 -7.11 18.79
C LEU A 290 10.84 -7.60 19.78
N SER A 291 10.99 -6.94 20.92
CA SER A 291 11.94 -7.31 21.97
C SER A 291 11.73 -8.73 22.52
N ALA A 292 10.47 -9.15 22.59
CA ALA A 292 10.13 -10.52 22.99
C ALA A 292 10.68 -11.58 22.02
N ALA A 293 10.63 -11.33 20.70
CA ALA A 293 11.18 -12.26 19.70
C ALA A 293 12.70 -12.31 19.80
N GLU A 294 13.36 -11.19 20.05
CA GLU A 294 14.82 -11.13 20.28
C GLU A 294 15.22 -11.94 21.52
N SER A 295 14.50 -11.77 22.62
CA SER A 295 14.73 -12.50 23.87
C SER A 295 14.52 -14.01 23.71
N LEU A 296 13.43 -14.43 23.08
CA LEU A 296 13.11 -15.84 22.82
C LEU A 296 14.12 -16.53 21.89
N GLY A 297 14.64 -15.80 20.90
CA GLY A 297 15.62 -16.30 19.95
C GLY A 297 17.07 -16.25 20.42
N GLY A 298 17.34 -15.68 21.59
CA GLY A 298 18.70 -15.40 22.06
C GLY A 298 19.46 -14.49 21.10
N MET A 299 18.73 -13.56 20.43
CA MET A 299 19.31 -12.55 19.54
C MET A 299 19.81 -11.38 20.39
N GLU A 300 20.98 -10.86 20.04
CA GLU A 300 21.35 -9.53 20.50
C GLU A 300 20.38 -8.51 19.84
N ALA A 301 20.02 -7.46 20.60
CA ALA A 301 19.18 -6.39 20.06
C ALA A 301 19.80 -5.86 18.76
N ARG A 302 19.12 -6.10 17.65
CA ARG A 302 19.64 -5.71 16.33
C ARG A 302 19.56 -4.20 16.18
N SER A 303 20.67 -3.58 15.82
CA SER A 303 20.68 -2.18 15.43
C SER A 303 20.07 -2.02 14.03
N PHE A 304 18.86 -1.51 14.00
CA PHE A 304 18.22 -1.12 12.73
C PHE A 304 18.79 0.23 12.26
N PRO A 305 18.94 0.44 10.94
CA PRO A 305 19.42 1.72 10.44
C PRO A 305 18.54 2.87 10.88
N ALA A 306 19.11 3.81 11.64
CA ALA A 306 18.41 5.06 11.99
C ALA A 306 18.38 6.05 10.82
N GLY A 307 19.24 5.83 9.81
CA GLY A 307 19.44 6.71 8.66
C GLY A 307 18.41 6.57 7.54
N ARG A 308 18.81 7.04 6.36
CA ARG A 308 17.95 7.29 5.21
C ARG A 308 17.68 6.06 4.33
N GLY A 309 17.59 4.87 4.84
CA GLY A 309 17.24 3.73 4.01
C GLY A 309 17.52 2.39 4.65
N LYS A 310 17.10 1.34 3.96
CA LYS A 310 17.26 -0.06 4.36
C LYS A 310 16.65 -0.44 5.71
N ARG A 311 15.72 0.38 6.25
CA ARG A 311 15.01 0.05 7.48
C ARG A 311 14.11 -1.17 7.27
N ARG A 312 13.39 -1.23 6.15
CA ARG A 312 12.51 -2.36 5.79
C ARG A 312 13.33 -3.61 5.47
N LEU A 313 14.45 -3.45 4.79
CA LEU A 313 15.35 -4.58 4.52
C LEU A 313 15.91 -5.16 5.82
N ALA A 314 16.32 -4.29 6.76
CA ALA A 314 16.78 -4.75 8.08
C ALA A 314 15.68 -5.48 8.87
N LEU A 315 14.43 -4.98 8.81
CA LEU A 315 13.28 -5.67 9.40
C LEU A 315 13.03 -7.03 8.73
N ALA A 316 13.03 -7.07 7.40
CA ALA A 316 12.80 -8.30 6.66
C ALA A 316 13.87 -9.36 6.95
N GLU A 317 15.14 -8.97 6.99
CA GLU A 317 16.25 -9.86 7.38
C GLU A 317 16.14 -10.33 8.82
N TRP A 318 15.71 -9.45 9.74
CA TRP A 318 15.46 -9.81 11.13
C TRP A 318 14.30 -10.82 11.25
N MET A 319 13.21 -10.64 10.51
CA MET A 319 12.07 -11.56 10.52
C MET A 319 12.44 -12.96 10.05
N VAL A 320 13.27 -13.08 9.02
CA VAL A 320 13.66 -14.37 8.43
C VAL A 320 14.97 -14.94 9.00
N SER A 321 15.53 -14.31 10.02
CA SER A 321 16.72 -14.82 10.72
C SER A 321 16.41 -16.19 11.33
N GLU A 322 17.34 -17.12 11.23
CA GLU A 322 17.24 -18.45 11.89
C GLU A 322 17.03 -18.35 13.40
N LYS A 323 17.48 -17.25 14.00
CA LYS A 323 17.28 -16.96 15.42
C LYS A 323 15.90 -16.39 15.73
N ASN A 324 15.15 -15.90 14.74
CA ASN A 324 13.80 -15.42 14.96
C ASN A 324 12.81 -16.60 14.99
N PRO A 325 12.21 -16.91 16.14
CA PRO A 325 11.38 -18.11 16.26
C PRO A 325 10.00 -17.96 15.63
N LEU A 326 9.59 -16.74 15.24
CA LEU A 326 8.18 -16.46 14.91
C LEU A 326 7.84 -16.74 13.46
N ALA A 327 8.55 -16.14 12.49
CA ALA A 327 8.13 -16.17 11.09
C ALA A 327 7.97 -17.58 10.50
N ALA A 328 8.91 -18.48 10.79
CA ALA A 328 8.82 -19.88 10.34
C ALA A 328 7.64 -20.60 11.01
N ARG A 329 7.44 -20.42 12.33
CA ARG A 329 6.32 -21.03 13.06
C ARG A 329 4.98 -20.56 12.54
N VAL A 330 4.85 -19.26 12.28
CA VAL A 330 3.62 -18.67 11.72
C VAL A 330 3.30 -19.28 10.36
N MET A 331 4.28 -19.41 9.47
CA MET A 331 4.05 -19.99 8.15
C MET A 331 3.71 -21.48 8.21
N VAL A 332 4.40 -22.24 9.03
CA VAL A 332 4.10 -23.67 9.25
C VAL A 332 2.69 -23.84 9.80
N ASN A 333 2.30 -23.04 10.78
CA ASN A 333 0.94 -23.08 11.35
C ASN A 333 -0.15 -22.76 10.31
N ARG A 334 0.10 -21.79 9.42
CA ARG A 334 -0.82 -21.47 8.31
C ARG A 334 -0.91 -22.60 7.29
N ILE A 335 0.22 -23.14 6.84
CA ILE A 335 0.23 -24.27 5.89
C ILE A 335 -0.57 -25.44 6.50
N TRP A 336 -0.34 -25.74 7.76
CA TRP A 336 -1.07 -26.79 8.46
C TRP A 336 -2.58 -26.49 8.48
N SER A 337 -2.96 -25.27 8.84
CA SER A 337 -4.36 -24.84 8.84
C SER A 337 -5.01 -24.92 7.46
N TRP A 338 -4.28 -24.57 6.41
CA TRP A 338 -4.80 -24.66 5.03
C TRP A 338 -5.06 -26.09 4.57
N HIS A 339 -4.31 -27.06 5.10
CA HIS A 339 -4.50 -28.47 4.77
C HIS A 339 -5.52 -29.17 5.69
N PHE A 340 -5.56 -28.83 6.96
CA PHE A 340 -6.29 -29.57 7.98
C PHE A 340 -7.42 -28.78 8.66
N GLY A 341 -7.62 -27.52 8.30
CA GLY A 341 -8.70 -26.65 8.81
C GLY A 341 -8.37 -25.92 10.09
N LEU A 342 -7.57 -26.51 11.00
CA LEU A 342 -7.10 -25.88 12.24
C LEU A 342 -5.58 -25.82 12.24
N GLY A 343 -5.01 -24.74 12.78
CA GLY A 343 -3.57 -24.62 13.00
C GLY A 343 -3.07 -25.58 14.08
N ILE A 344 -1.76 -25.87 14.07
CA ILE A 344 -1.10 -26.63 15.16
C ILE A 344 -1.22 -25.88 16.48
N ALA A 345 -1.00 -24.57 16.44
CA ALA A 345 -1.34 -23.63 17.50
C ALA A 345 -2.71 -23.01 17.15
N GLY A 346 -3.79 -23.64 17.60
CA GLY A 346 -5.15 -23.13 17.49
C GLY A 346 -5.51 -22.35 18.75
N ASN A 347 -6.14 -21.20 18.58
CA ASN A 347 -6.73 -20.45 19.70
C ASN A 347 -8.19 -20.85 19.88
#